data_4da4f8d858f2128b798b578fcad1a690
#
_entry.id   4da4f8d858f2128b798b578fcad1a690
#
_cell.length_a   1.000
_cell.length_b   1.000
_cell.length_c   1.000
_cell.angle_alpha   90.00
_cell.angle_beta   90.00
_cell.angle_gamma   90.00
#
_symmetry.space_group_name_H-M   'P 1'
#
loop_
_entity.id
_entity.type
_entity.pdbx_description
1 polymer ?
#
loop_
_entity_poly.entity_id
_entity_poly.type
_entity_poly.pdbx_seq_one_letter_code
_entity_poly.pdbx_strand_id
1 'polypeptide(L)'
;MKTLITMAWVTAVMMSSVVITSANASSNNMAHAHIAHVMTKWADTPEQWGFLPTAMKESEIAAYHAEIATSNLDDLAFMQTHVKHTLHALDPSIISEGPGRGYGVVNATINIANHISASEKSSEATPNIKLHSTHVRASAGNAANWAKEAVSLSQKILAASSAVNAAPMVQQLKVITDALITGVDANGDGQISWKKGEGGLGVANIHMEVMMKGEGL
;
A
#
# COMPACT_ATOMS: atom_id res chain seq x y z
N MET A 1 -43.63 87.66 -9.34
CA MET A 1 -43.57 86.22 -9.69
C MET A 1 -42.11 85.74 -9.52
N LYS A 2 -41.84 85.05 -8.48
CA LYS A 2 -40.49 84.51 -8.14
C LYS A 2 -40.47 83.02 -8.41
N THR A 3 -39.71 82.61 -9.42
CA THR A 3 -39.54 81.17 -9.79
C THR A 3 -38.43 80.59 -8.92
N LEU A 4 -38.76 79.61 -8.10
CA LEU A 4 -37.84 78.80 -7.33
C LEU A 4 -37.30 77.64 -8.22
N ILE A 5 -35.99 77.62 -8.39
CA ILE A 5 -35.28 76.48 -9.01
C ILE A 5 -34.81 75.57 -7.90
N THR A 6 -35.40 74.36 -7.84
CA THR A 6 -34.96 73.27 -6.92
C THR A 6 -33.84 72.47 -7.58
N MET A 7 -32.68 72.53 -6.98
CA MET A 7 -31.50 71.74 -7.37
C MET A 7 -31.55 70.37 -6.70
N ALA A 8 -31.73 69.29 -7.49
CA ALA A 8 -31.68 67.93 -6.98
C ALA A 8 -30.22 67.43 -7.00
N TRP A 9 -29.74 67.05 -5.83
CA TRP A 9 -28.46 66.35 -5.65
C TRP A 9 -28.65 64.89 -5.94
N VAL A 10 -27.98 64.37 -6.98
CA VAL A 10 -27.89 62.90 -7.23
C VAL A 10 -26.61 62.45 -6.59
N THR A 11 -26.73 61.71 -5.49
CA THR A 11 -25.60 60.99 -4.85
C THR A 11 -25.38 59.68 -5.58
N ALA A 12 -24.29 59.59 -6.34
CA ALA A 12 -23.85 58.35 -6.94
C ALA A 12 -23.15 57.48 -5.88
N VAL A 13 -23.80 56.39 -5.46
CA VAL A 13 -23.20 55.36 -4.63
C VAL A 13 -22.35 54.45 -5.53
N MET A 14 -21.03 54.59 -5.45
CA MET A 14 -20.12 53.66 -6.08
C MET A 14 -20.08 52.36 -5.25
N MET A 15 -20.77 51.29 -5.72
CA MET A 15 -20.58 49.95 -5.20
C MET A 15 -19.24 49.40 -5.72
N SER A 16 -18.23 49.39 -4.86
CA SER A 16 -17.00 48.64 -5.10
C SER A 16 -17.31 47.16 -4.99
N SER A 17 -17.43 46.45 -6.11
CA SER A 17 -17.47 45.00 -6.15
C SER A 17 -16.08 44.44 -5.78
N VAL A 18 -15.96 43.92 -4.58
CA VAL A 18 -14.81 43.10 -4.19
C VAL A 18 -14.94 41.78 -4.96
N VAL A 19 -14.18 41.63 -6.01
CA VAL A 19 -13.99 40.35 -6.69
C VAL A 19 -13.11 39.51 -5.77
N ILE A 20 -13.72 38.65 -4.98
CA ILE A 20 -13.01 37.58 -4.31
C ILE A 20 -12.63 36.57 -5.40
N THR A 21 -11.46 36.74 -5.98
CA THR A 21 -10.83 35.68 -6.77
C THR A 21 -10.48 34.58 -5.78
N SER A 22 -11.33 33.57 -5.69
CA SER A 22 -10.94 32.28 -5.14
C SER A 22 -9.78 31.79 -6.01
N ALA A 23 -8.55 32.01 -5.55
CA ALA A 23 -7.40 31.33 -6.10
C ALA A 23 -7.62 29.84 -5.84
N ASN A 24 -8.18 29.12 -6.83
CA ASN A 24 -7.98 27.70 -6.95
C ASN A 24 -6.49 27.49 -7.24
N ALA A 25 -5.67 27.66 -6.23
CA ALA A 25 -4.38 27.02 -6.18
C ALA A 25 -4.69 25.53 -5.94
N SER A 26 -4.94 24.81 -7.02
CA SER A 26 -4.54 23.42 -7.13
C SER A 26 -3.01 23.45 -7.00
N SER A 27 -2.52 23.70 -5.80
CA SER A 27 -1.12 23.47 -5.46
C SER A 27 -0.92 21.99 -5.74
N ASN A 28 0.03 21.66 -6.62
CA ASN A 28 0.54 20.30 -6.76
C ASN A 28 1.14 19.91 -5.41
N ASN A 29 0.30 19.48 -4.46
CA ASN A 29 0.75 18.99 -3.17
C ASN A 29 1.45 17.65 -3.41
N MET A 30 2.78 17.69 -3.47
CA MET A 30 3.59 16.52 -3.77
C MET A 30 3.46 15.44 -2.70
N ALA A 31 3.21 15.83 -1.43
CA ALA A 31 2.95 14.86 -0.39
C ALA A 31 1.66 14.08 -0.67
N HIS A 32 0.58 14.76 -1.05
CA HIS A 32 -0.69 14.13 -1.43
C HIS A 32 -0.57 13.31 -2.73
N ALA A 33 0.22 13.76 -3.70
CA ALA A 33 0.46 12.99 -4.93
C ALA A 33 1.11 11.63 -4.61
N HIS A 34 2.11 11.60 -3.73
CA HIS A 34 2.74 10.35 -3.30
C HIS A 34 1.79 9.45 -2.49
N ILE A 35 0.91 10.03 -1.65
CA ILE A 35 -0.15 9.28 -0.97
C ILE A 35 -1.09 8.63 -1.99
N ALA A 36 -1.50 9.38 -3.03
CA ALA A 36 -2.36 8.87 -4.10
C ALA A 36 -1.71 7.72 -4.88
N HIS A 37 -0.39 7.78 -5.14
CA HIS A 37 0.34 6.67 -5.77
C HIS A 37 0.31 5.40 -4.93
N VAL A 38 0.35 5.53 -3.61
CA VAL A 38 0.29 4.37 -2.71
C VAL A 38 -1.13 3.79 -2.63
N MET A 39 -2.15 4.64 -2.53
CA MET A 39 -3.51 4.17 -2.22
C MET A 39 -4.43 4.05 -3.42
N THR A 40 -4.29 4.96 -4.41
CA THR A 40 -5.34 5.15 -5.40
C THR A 40 -4.92 4.68 -6.78
N LYS A 41 -3.80 5.21 -7.32
CA LYS A 41 -3.46 4.99 -8.72
C LYS A 41 -1.98 5.11 -9.01
N TRP A 42 -1.48 4.12 -9.78
CA TRP A 42 -0.16 4.17 -10.41
C TRP A 42 -0.21 3.54 -11.81
N ALA A 43 0.45 4.18 -12.79
CA ALA A 43 0.30 3.81 -14.20
C ALA A 43 0.78 2.40 -14.54
N ASP A 44 1.84 1.92 -13.85
CA ASP A 44 2.51 0.65 -14.19
C ASP A 44 1.99 -0.54 -13.38
N THR A 45 1.06 -0.33 -12.45
CA THR A 45 0.43 -1.44 -11.73
C THR A 45 -0.74 -2.02 -12.52
N PRO A 46 -1.07 -3.29 -12.30
CA PRO A 46 -2.27 -3.88 -12.88
C PRO A 46 -3.52 -3.05 -12.56
N GLU A 47 -4.37 -2.84 -13.56
CA GLU A 47 -5.57 -1.99 -13.47
C GLU A 47 -5.30 -0.56 -12.98
N GLN A 48 -4.04 -0.18 -12.97
CA GLN A 48 -3.57 1.12 -12.51
C GLN A 48 -3.93 1.42 -11.03
N TRP A 49 -4.05 0.41 -10.19
CA TRP A 49 -4.28 0.60 -8.75
C TRP A 49 -3.05 1.21 -8.07
N GLY A 50 -3.26 1.76 -6.88
CA GLY A 50 -2.15 2.16 -6.02
C GLY A 50 -1.30 0.95 -5.59
N PHE A 51 -0.09 1.23 -5.12
CA PHE A 51 0.84 0.16 -4.73
C PHE A 51 0.32 -0.72 -3.58
N LEU A 52 -0.38 -0.13 -2.61
CA LEU A 52 -0.86 -0.87 -1.45
C LEU A 52 -2.00 -1.83 -1.79
N PRO A 53 -3.09 -1.44 -2.48
CA PRO A 53 -4.09 -2.40 -2.92
C PRO A 53 -3.51 -3.47 -3.88
N THR A 54 -2.51 -3.12 -4.71
CA THR A 54 -1.79 -4.09 -5.54
C THR A 54 -1.02 -5.10 -4.68
N ALA A 55 -0.26 -4.63 -3.68
CA ALA A 55 0.48 -5.50 -2.75
C ALA A 55 -0.46 -6.44 -1.97
N MET A 56 -1.58 -5.91 -1.48
CA MET A 56 -2.57 -6.71 -0.75
C MET A 56 -3.14 -7.82 -1.64
N LYS A 57 -3.49 -7.49 -2.90
CA LYS A 57 -4.06 -8.48 -3.82
C LYS A 57 -3.07 -9.57 -4.22
N GLU A 58 -1.81 -9.20 -4.49
CA GLU A 58 -0.75 -10.18 -4.74
C GLU A 58 -0.49 -11.06 -3.49
N SER A 59 -0.54 -10.47 -2.28
CA SER A 59 -0.38 -11.22 -1.03
C SER A 59 -1.52 -12.21 -0.78
N GLU A 60 -2.77 -11.85 -1.09
CA GLU A 60 -3.91 -12.76 -1.03
C GLU A 60 -3.72 -13.97 -1.95
N ILE A 61 -3.22 -13.76 -3.17
CA ILE A 61 -2.97 -14.82 -4.12
C ILE A 61 -1.81 -15.71 -3.62
N ALA A 62 -0.74 -15.10 -3.11
CA ALA A 62 0.39 -15.85 -2.55
C ALA A 62 -0.02 -16.72 -1.38
N ALA A 63 -0.77 -16.18 -0.42
CA ALA A 63 -1.27 -16.91 0.75
C ALA A 63 -2.25 -18.03 0.35
N TYR A 64 -3.15 -17.76 -0.58
CA TYR A 64 -4.09 -18.77 -1.09
C TYR A 64 -3.38 -19.98 -1.68
N HIS A 65 -2.37 -19.77 -2.52
CA HIS A 65 -1.63 -20.89 -3.10
C HIS A 65 -0.68 -21.58 -2.13
N ALA A 66 -0.13 -20.85 -1.15
CA ALA A 66 0.61 -21.47 -0.05
C ALA A 66 -0.29 -22.37 0.81
N GLU A 67 -1.53 -21.94 1.08
CA GLU A 67 -2.55 -22.76 1.77
C GLU A 67 -2.87 -24.02 0.98
N ILE A 68 -3.15 -23.92 -0.33
CA ILE A 68 -3.42 -25.10 -1.17
C ILE A 68 -2.23 -26.04 -1.14
N ALA A 69 -0.99 -25.55 -1.18
CA ALA A 69 0.19 -26.41 -1.11
C ALA A 69 0.24 -27.27 0.16
N THR A 70 -0.35 -26.82 1.28
CA THR A 70 -0.42 -27.60 2.53
C THR A 70 -1.46 -28.70 2.50
N SER A 71 -2.39 -28.71 1.55
CA SER A 71 -3.49 -29.69 1.53
C SER A 71 -3.08 -31.09 1.10
N ASN A 72 -1.90 -31.27 0.52
CA ASN A 72 -1.36 -32.56 0.12
C ASN A 72 0.16 -32.62 0.31
N LEU A 73 0.60 -32.80 1.54
CA LEU A 73 2.02 -32.77 1.94
C LEU A 73 2.81 -34.03 1.55
N ASP A 74 2.16 -35.07 1.10
CA ASP A 74 2.80 -36.31 0.63
C ASP A 74 3.10 -36.28 -0.90
N ASP A 75 2.56 -35.30 -1.62
CA ASP A 75 2.76 -35.11 -3.06
C ASP A 75 3.69 -33.92 -3.34
N LEU A 76 4.95 -34.23 -3.66
CA LEU A 76 5.95 -33.22 -3.98
C LEU A 76 5.56 -32.37 -5.20
N ALA A 77 5.04 -33.00 -6.24
CA ALA A 77 4.69 -32.30 -7.49
C ALA A 77 3.51 -31.32 -7.28
N PHE A 78 2.53 -31.73 -6.48
CA PHE A 78 1.42 -30.89 -6.06
C PHE A 78 1.91 -29.67 -5.27
N MET A 79 2.72 -29.89 -4.23
CA MET A 79 3.31 -28.81 -3.43
C MET A 79 4.09 -27.84 -4.32
N GLN A 80 5.00 -28.33 -5.16
CA GLN A 80 5.82 -27.50 -6.04
C GLN A 80 4.99 -26.71 -7.07
N THR A 81 3.88 -27.25 -7.54
CA THR A 81 2.96 -26.54 -8.44
C THR A 81 2.39 -25.31 -7.76
N HIS A 82 1.84 -25.46 -6.56
CA HIS A 82 1.25 -24.33 -5.84
C HIS A 82 2.29 -23.35 -5.27
N VAL A 83 3.48 -23.84 -4.92
CA VAL A 83 4.61 -22.96 -4.57
C VAL A 83 5.09 -22.11 -5.74
N LYS A 84 5.06 -22.63 -6.98
CA LYS A 84 5.31 -21.79 -8.19
C LYS A 84 4.28 -20.66 -8.31
N HIS A 85 3.01 -20.97 -8.04
CA HIS A 85 1.95 -19.95 -8.05
C HIS A 85 2.15 -18.90 -6.96
N THR A 86 2.52 -19.33 -5.74
CA THR A 86 2.91 -18.43 -4.65
C THR A 86 4.08 -17.54 -5.07
N LEU A 87 5.13 -18.13 -5.64
CA LEU A 87 6.34 -17.40 -6.04
C LEU A 87 6.06 -16.38 -7.15
N HIS A 88 5.17 -16.68 -8.11
CA HIS A 88 4.76 -15.72 -9.13
C HIS A 88 4.07 -14.49 -8.51
N ALA A 89 3.18 -14.67 -7.55
CA ALA A 89 2.52 -13.56 -6.86
C ALA A 89 3.47 -12.78 -5.95
N LEU A 90 4.51 -13.43 -5.39
CA LEU A 90 5.53 -12.76 -4.60
C LEU A 90 6.50 -11.95 -5.48
N ASP A 91 7.01 -12.56 -6.54
CA ASP A 91 8.01 -11.97 -7.44
C ASP A 91 7.94 -12.59 -8.86
N PRO A 92 7.18 -11.98 -9.78
CA PRO A 92 7.03 -12.48 -11.15
C PRO A 92 8.31 -12.37 -11.99
N SER A 93 9.35 -11.68 -11.50
CA SER A 93 10.64 -11.64 -12.20
C SER A 93 11.39 -12.98 -12.13
N ILE A 94 11.07 -13.81 -11.14
CA ILE A 94 11.67 -15.15 -10.95
C ILE A 94 10.87 -16.21 -11.72
N ILE A 95 9.55 -16.13 -11.67
CA ILE A 95 8.64 -17.00 -12.45
C ILE A 95 7.62 -16.10 -13.13
N SER A 96 7.69 -16.00 -14.46
CA SER A 96 6.89 -15.07 -15.27
C SER A 96 5.44 -15.50 -15.49
N GLU A 97 5.09 -16.76 -15.22
CA GLU A 97 3.76 -17.30 -15.45
C GLU A 97 3.14 -17.83 -14.16
N GLY A 98 1.88 -17.44 -13.91
CA GLY A 98 1.14 -17.88 -12.73
C GLY A 98 -0.11 -17.04 -12.50
N PRO A 99 -0.84 -17.32 -11.41
CA PRO A 99 -2.10 -16.65 -11.09
C PRO A 99 -1.96 -15.26 -10.47
N GLY A 100 -0.75 -14.81 -10.14
CA GLY A 100 -0.50 -13.45 -9.66
C GLY A 100 -0.86 -12.43 -10.73
N ARG A 101 -0.95 -11.17 -10.33
CA ARG A 101 -1.31 -10.06 -11.22
C ARG A 101 -0.13 -9.55 -12.05
N GLY A 102 1.07 -10.10 -11.83
CA GLY A 102 2.28 -9.79 -12.57
C GLY A 102 3.07 -8.59 -12.06
N TYR A 103 2.73 -8.04 -10.89
CA TYR A 103 3.48 -6.95 -10.28
C TYR A 103 4.38 -7.40 -9.11
N GLY A 104 3.88 -8.32 -8.31
CA GLY A 104 4.55 -8.96 -7.20
C GLY A 104 4.57 -8.15 -5.89
N VAL A 105 4.44 -8.88 -4.77
CA VAL A 105 4.45 -8.29 -3.40
C VAL A 105 5.78 -7.57 -3.14
N VAL A 106 6.91 -8.16 -3.56
CA VAL A 106 8.25 -7.57 -3.33
C VAL A 106 8.36 -6.20 -3.98
N ASN A 107 7.97 -6.08 -5.25
CA ASN A 107 8.04 -4.80 -5.97
C ASN A 107 7.07 -3.77 -5.38
N ALA A 108 5.83 -4.18 -5.10
CA ALA A 108 4.81 -3.29 -4.55
C ALA A 108 5.21 -2.71 -3.18
N THR A 109 5.73 -3.53 -2.28
CA THR A 109 6.16 -3.09 -0.93
C THR A 109 7.35 -2.13 -0.95
N ILE A 110 8.28 -2.31 -1.87
CA ILE A 110 9.39 -1.37 -2.11
C ILE A 110 8.85 -0.01 -2.56
N ASN A 111 7.90 0.01 -3.48
CA ASN A 111 7.31 1.25 -3.98
C ASN A 111 6.44 1.95 -2.93
N ILE A 112 5.71 1.23 -2.08
CA ILE A 112 5.02 1.80 -0.92
C ILE A 112 6.02 2.57 -0.05
N ALA A 113 7.12 1.92 0.35
CA ALA A 113 8.12 2.53 1.21
C ALA A 113 8.77 3.77 0.57
N ASN A 114 9.08 3.73 -0.73
CA ASN A 114 9.66 4.84 -1.47
C ASN A 114 8.72 6.05 -1.54
N HIS A 115 7.46 5.84 -1.92
CA HIS A 115 6.49 6.91 -2.08
C HIS A 115 6.07 7.52 -0.73
N ILE A 116 5.91 6.71 0.31
CA ILE A 116 5.63 7.23 1.66
C ILE A 116 6.83 8.00 2.21
N SER A 117 8.05 7.56 1.94
CA SER A 117 9.25 8.33 2.30
C SER A 117 9.35 9.66 1.55
N ALA A 118 8.93 9.69 0.27
CA ALA A 118 8.89 10.92 -0.52
C ALA A 118 7.80 11.88 -0.01
N SER A 119 6.60 11.35 0.33
CA SER A 119 5.52 12.13 0.95
C SER A 119 5.97 12.78 2.26
N GLU A 120 6.62 12.01 3.16
CA GLU A 120 7.11 12.48 4.46
C GLU A 120 8.16 13.60 4.33
N LYS A 121 9.01 13.53 3.29
CA LYS A 121 10.09 14.49 3.04
C LYS A 121 9.67 15.72 2.24
N SER A 122 8.45 15.73 1.71
CA SER A 122 7.93 16.87 0.97
C SER A 122 7.81 18.11 1.86
N SER A 123 7.99 19.29 1.28
CA SER A 123 7.77 20.59 1.96
C SER A 123 6.32 20.75 2.44
N GLU A 124 5.37 20.07 1.80
CA GLU A 124 3.94 20.08 2.12
C GLU A 124 3.53 19.03 3.16
N ALA A 125 4.50 18.22 3.67
CA ALA A 125 4.19 17.18 4.65
C ALA A 125 3.73 17.75 5.98
N THR A 126 2.48 17.50 6.31
CA THR A 126 1.86 17.87 7.59
C THR A 126 2.39 17.00 8.74
N PRO A 127 2.16 17.39 10.01
CA PRO A 127 2.44 16.50 11.16
C PRO A 127 1.71 15.15 11.06
N ASN A 128 0.48 15.13 10.51
CA ASN A 128 -0.29 13.91 10.30
C ASN A 128 0.39 12.98 9.27
N ILE A 129 0.85 13.52 8.13
CA ILE A 129 1.60 12.76 7.14
C ILE A 129 2.88 12.17 7.77
N LYS A 130 3.67 12.98 8.49
CA LYS A 130 4.92 12.53 9.12
C LYS A 130 4.71 11.41 10.12
N LEU A 131 3.68 11.53 10.97
CA LEU A 131 3.33 10.51 11.95
C LEU A 131 2.98 9.18 11.29
N HIS A 132 1.97 9.20 10.40
CA HIS A 132 1.48 7.96 9.78
C HIS A 132 2.44 7.37 8.75
N SER A 133 3.28 8.16 8.10
CA SER A 133 4.35 7.67 7.25
C SER A 133 5.31 6.74 7.98
N THR A 134 5.64 7.06 9.24
CA THR A 134 6.47 6.18 10.08
C THR A 134 5.83 4.82 10.28
N HIS A 135 4.53 4.78 10.57
CA HIS A 135 3.77 3.54 10.81
C HIS A 135 3.62 2.71 9.54
N VAL A 136 3.27 3.37 8.41
CA VAL A 136 3.14 2.71 7.10
C VAL A 136 4.47 2.11 6.66
N ARG A 137 5.57 2.86 6.78
CA ARG A 137 6.91 2.35 6.40
C ARG A 137 7.34 1.16 7.23
N ALA A 138 7.07 1.18 8.54
CA ALA A 138 7.40 0.06 9.41
C ALA A 138 6.63 -1.21 9.02
N SER A 139 5.31 -1.11 8.85
CA SER A 139 4.44 -2.22 8.48
C SER A 139 4.72 -2.76 7.07
N ALA A 140 4.86 -1.86 6.07
CA ALA A 140 5.23 -2.27 4.72
C ALA A 140 6.65 -2.87 4.67
N GLY A 141 7.57 -2.38 5.51
CA GLY A 141 8.91 -2.94 5.67
C GLY A 141 8.91 -4.36 6.25
N ASN A 142 8.03 -4.65 7.22
CA ASN A 142 7.83 -6.01 7.73
C ASN A 142 7.34 -6.93 6.61
N ALA A 143 6.28 -6.52 5.88
CA ALA A 143 5.75 -7.29 4.76
C ALA A 143 6.80 -7.52 3.65
N ALA A 144 7.65 -6.53 3.34
CA ALA A 144 8.75 -6.68 2.39
C ALA A 144 9.78 -7.73 2.83
N ASN A 145 10.10 -7.78 4.13
CA ASN A 145 11.02 -8.77 4.67
C ASN A 145 10.41 -10.19 4.61
N TRP A 146 9.16 -10.35 5.00
CA TRP A 146 8.44 -11.63 4.89
C TRP A 146 8.28 -12.07 3.44
N ALA A 147 8.01 -11.14 2.51
CA ALA A 147 7.93 -11.49 1.08
C ALA A 147 9.26 -12.04 0.55
N LYS A 148 10.39 -11.41 0.92
CA LYS A 148 11.73 -11.91 0.55
C LYS A 148 12.07 -13.26 1.18
N GLU A 149 11.66 -13.47 2.42
CA GLU A 149 11.81 -14.76 3.10
C GLU A 149 10.97 -15.83 2.41
N ALA A 150 9.71 -15.53 2.08
CA ALA A 150 8.81 -16.42 1.35
C ALA A 150 9.36 -16.77 -0.05
N VAL A 151 9.95 -15.81 -0.77
CA VAL A 151 10.64 -16.06 -2.06
C VAL A 151 11.79 -17.05 -1.86
N SER A 152 12.68 -16.80 -0.89
CA SER A 152 13.81 -17.69 -0.61
C SER A 152 13.35 -19.11 -0.23
N LEU A 153 12.31 -19.20 0.59
CA LEU A 153 11.74 -20.49 1.02
C LEU A 153 11.07 -21.21 -0.14
N SER A 154 10.33 -20.51 -0.99
CA SER A 154 9.73 -21.06 -2.21
C SER A 154 10.78 -21.67 -3.14
N GLN A 155 11.91 -21.00 -3.35
CA GLN A 155 13.02 -21.53 -4.15
C GLN A 155 13.59 -22.82 -3.56
N LYS A 156 13.73 -22.90 -2.24
CA LYS A 156 14.19 -24.15 -1.56
C LYS A 156 13.19 -25.28 -1.73
N ILE A 157 11.89 -25.01 -1.63
CA ILE A 157 10.84 -26.02 -1.84
C ILE A 157 10.88 -26.54 -3.29
N LEU A 158 11.07 -25.64 -4.26
CA LEU A 158 11.16 -26.02 -5.68
C LEU A 158 12.41 -26.86 -5.97
N ALA A 159 13.48 -26.72 -5.19
CA ALA A 159 14.70 -27.51 -5.31
C ALA A 159 14.65 -28.83 -4.50
N ALA A 160 13.61 -29.06 -3.70
CA ALA A 160 13.50 -30.27 -2.89
C ALA A 160 13.26 -31.50 -3.78
N SER A 161 13.90 -32.61 -3.43
CA SER A 161 13.82 -33.90 -4.14
C SER A 161 12.82 -34.89 -3.54
N SER A 162 12.20 -34.56 -2.41
CA SER A 162 11.20 -35.42 -1.75
C SER A 162 10.14 -34.61 -1.04
N ALA A 163 8.94 -35.18 -0.93
CA ALA A 163 7.84 -34.58 -0.17
C ALA A 163 8.19 -34.39 1.31
N VAL A 164 8.88 -35.36 1.91
CA VAL A 164 9.32 -35.30 3.32
C VAL A 164 10.19 -34.07 3.60
N ASN A 165 11.08 -33.72 2.67
CA ASN A 165 11.93 -32.53 2.81
C ASN A 165 11.16 -31.22 2.51
N ALA A 166 10.19 -31.25 1.61
CA ALA A 166 9.41 -30.07 1.20
C ALA A 166 8.33 -29.70 2.24
N ALA A 167 7.63 -30.68 2.80
CA ALA A 167 6.45 -30.49 3.64
C ALA A 167 6.63 -29.48 4.80
N PRO A 168 7.67 -29.55 5.63
CA PRO A 168 7.86 -28.59 6.71
C PRO A 168 8.11 -27.16 6.18
N MET A 169 8.78 -27.03 5.03
CA MET A 169 9.02 -25.74 4.39
C MET A 169 7.73 -25.15 3.79
N VAL A 170 6.84 -25.98 3.26
CA VAL A 170 5.53 -25.54 2.75
C VAL A 170 4.65 -25.03 3.90
N GLN A 171 4.63 -25.71 5.04
CA GLN A 171 3.94 -25.25 6.24
C GLN A 171 4.48 -23.90 6.73
N GLN A 172 5.80 -23.72 6.74
CA GLN A 172 6.42 -22.44 7.08
C GLN A 172 6.08 -21.35 6.06
N LEU A 173 6.06 -21.68 4.76
CA LEU A 173 5.69 -20.75 3.69
C LEU A 173 4.27 -20.19 3.90
N LYS A 174 3.31 -21.07 4.25
CA LYS A 174 1.95 -20.62 4.59
C LYS A 174 1.95 -19.60 5.73
N VAL A 175 2.64 -19.88 6.82
CA VAL A 175 2.71 -18.95 7.96
C VAL A 175 3.27 -17.58 7.55
N ILE A 176 4.34 -17.57 6.75
CA ILE A 176 4.97 -16.33 6.29
C ILE A 176 4.05 -15.57 5.34
N THR A 177 3.36 -16.26 4.42
CA THR A 177 2.46 -15.59 3.47
C THR A 177 1.21 -15.03 4.15
N ASP A 178 0.68 -15.67 5.18
CA ASP A 178 -0.42 -15.13 6.00
C ASP A 178 0.01 -13.83 6.71
N ALA A 179 1.25 -13.78 7.21
CA ALA A 179 1.80 -12.62 7.88
C ALA A 179 1.93 -11.39 6.96
N LEU A 180 1.99 -11.55 5.63
CA LEU A 180 2.08 -10.43 4.69
C LEU A 180 0.96 -9.40 4.90
N ILE A 181 -0.25 -9.86 5.18
CA ILE A 181 -1.42 -9.02 5.38
C ILE A 181 -1.69 -8.81 6.87
N THR A 182 -1.80 -9.90 7.63
CA THR A 182 -2.22 -9.84 9.02
C THR A 182 -1.13 -9.35 9.96
N GLY A 183 0.14 -9.64 9.64
CA GLY A 183 1.25 -9.47 10.58
C GLY A 183 1.33 -10.62 11.58
N VAL A 184 2.19 -10.45 12.57
CA VAL A 184 2.39 -11.40 13.69
C VAL A 184 2.46 -10.63 15.00
N ASP A 185 1.99 -11.23 16.08
CA ASP A 185 2.22 -10.75 17.44
C ASP A 185 3.62 -11.18 17.89
N ALA A 186 4.62 -10.35 17.57
CA ALA A 186 6.03 -10.70 17.80
C ALA A 186 6.46 -10.56 19.26
N ASN A 187 5.75 -9.77 20.05
CA ASN A 187 6.07 -9.51 21.45
C ASN A 187 5.18 -10.31 22.44
N GLY A 188 4.11 -10.97 21.94
CA GLY A 188 3.20 -11.79 22.72
C GLY A 188 2.22 -11.00 23.60
N ASP A 189 1.93 -9.74 23.24
CA ASP A 189 1.01 -8.89 24.02
C ASP A 189 -0.46 -9.04 23.59
N GLY A 190 -0.74 -9.87 22.61
CA GLY A 190 -2.07 -10.12 22.05
C GLY A 190 -2.53 -9.08 21.04
N GLN A 191 -1.65 -8.16 20.62
CA GLN A 191 -1.94 -7.13 19.64
C GLN A 191 -0.93 -7.14 18.50
N ILE A 192 -1.36 -6.79 17.32
CA ILE A 192 -0.49 -6.58 16.16
C ILE A 192 -0.45 -5.09 15.86
N SER A 193 0.68 -4.47 16.16
CA SER A 193 0.90 -3.04 15.98
C SER A 193 1.74 -2.76 14.72
N TRP A 194 1.98 -1.47 14.42
CA TRP A 194 2.87 -1.06 13.33
C TRP A 194 4.36 -1.31 13.60
N LYS A 195 4.73 -1.73 14.81
CA LYS A 195 6.13 -1.89 15.22
C LYS A 195 6.90 -2.88 14.34
N LYS A 196 8.22 -2.80 14.42
CA LYS A 196 9.11 -3.68 13.67
C LYS A 196 8.85 -5.15 14.04
N GLY A 197 8.61 -5.95 12.99
CA GLY A 197 8.36 -7.38 13.12
C GLY A 197 6.91 -7.76 13.44
N GLU A 198 5.98 -6.79 13.55
CA GLU A 198 4.57 -7.06 13.88
C GLU A 198 3.62 -6.82 12.71
N GLY A 199 3.28 -5.55 12.40
CA GLY A 199 2.25 -5.21 11.43
C GLY A 199 2.61 -5.58 9.99
N GLY A 200 1.64 -6.17 9.29
CA GLY A 200 1.67 -6.41 7.85
C GLY A 200 0.99 -5.29 7.05
N LEU A 201 0.62 -5.61 5.79
CA LEU A 201 -0.04 -4.66 4.88
C LEU A 201 -1.40 -4.18 5.39
N GLY A 202 -2.12 -4.99 6.16
CA GLY A 202 -3.38 -4.57 6.79
C GLY A 202 -3.18 -3.40 7.76
N VAL A 203 -2.12 -3.44 8.59
CA VAL A 203 -1.78 -2.33 9.48
C VAL A 203 -1.31 -1.11 8.68
N ALA A 204 -0.53 -1.31 7.61
CA ALA A 204 -0.17 -0.22 6.70
C ALA A 204 -1.40 0.45 6.10
N ASN A 205 -2.40 -0.34 5.68
CA ASN A 205 -3.66 0.18 5.13
C ASN A 205 -4.44 1.03 6.14
N ILE A 206 -4.59 0.56 7.37
CA ILE A 206 -5.24 1.31 8.45
C ILE A 206 -4.58 2.68 8.62
N HIS A 207 -3.26 2.74 8.68
CA HIS A 207 -2.55 4.00 8.85
C HIS A 207 -2.60 4.91 7.61
N MET A 208 -2.69 4.34 6.41
CA MET A 208 -2.94 5.11 5.19
C MET A 208 -4.34 5.73 5.19
N GLU A 209 -5.37 4.98 5.56
CA GLU A 209 -6.74 5.49 5.67
C GLU A 209 -6.86 6.62 6.70
N VAL A 210 -6.23 6.45 7.87
CA VAL A 210 -6.19 7.51 8.91
C VAL A 210 -5.46 8.74 8.40
N MET A 211 -4.31 8.55 7.71
CA MET A 211 -3.56 9.64 7.09
C MET A 211 -4.42 10.40 6.08
N MET A 212 -5.03 9.69 5.12
CA MET A 212 -5.87 10.30 4.09
C MET A 212 -7.05 11.07 4.70
N LYS A 213 -7.74 10.47 5.66
CA LYS A 213 -8.83 11.16 6.39
C LYS A 213 -8.36 12.44 7.07
N GLY A 214 -7.19 12.43 7.68
CA GLY A 214 -6.60 13.62 8.31
C GLY A 214 -6.20 14.72 7.33
N GLU A 215 -5.91 14.34 6.08
CA GLU A 215 -5.56 15.27 4.98
C GLU A 215 -6.78 15.69 4.14
N GLY A 216 -7.96 15.14 4.37
CA GLY A 216 -9.16 15.41 3.58
C GLY A 216 -9.14 14.80 2.17
N LEU A 217 -8.46 13.65 2.00
CA LEU A 217 -8.32 12.88 0.76
C LEU A 217 -9.33 11.75 0.70
#